data_71fe784a4de9aea69613387a7693431b
#
_entry.id   71fe784a4de9aea69613387a7693431b
#
_cell.length_a   1.000
_cell.length_b   1.000
_cell.length_c   1.000
_cell.angle_alpha   90.00
_cell.angle_beta   90.00
_cell.angle_gamma   90.00
#
_symmetry.space_group_name_H-M   'P 1'
#
loop_
_entity.id
_entity.type
_entity.pdbx_description
1 polymer ?
#
loop_
_entity_poly.entity_id
_entity_poly.type
_entity_poly.pdbx_seq_one_letter_code
_entity_poly.pdbx_strand_id
1 'polypeptide(L)'
;MRHAPGEPVLKGVNRGGLKTLYIKEVRRFFKVQMQTVWAPSITTLLYLVIFTVALGRSGRTIMGVHFADFLAPGLIVMAMIQNAFANSSFSLLVGKIQGNIVDYLMPPLSTGELIAGLVGASVTRAILVGFAVWLAMLLWPGVSVAVRRPELVIYFALMGSLMLAFLGLLTSLWADKFDHAAAVTNFVVTPLSLLSGTFYSVEQLAPSFRAISHANPFFYVISGFRYGFLGITDSPLIVGAVGLLVLNLIMWGACYSLLRSGWKIKA
;
A
#
# COMPACT_ATOMS: atom_id res chain seq x y z
N MET A 1 6.14 -31.51 -32.53
CA MET A 1 4.93 -30.78 -32.93
C MET A 1 5.33 -29.34 -33.18
N ARG A 2 5.19 -28.82 -34.40
CA ARG A 2 5.47 -27.41 -34.72
C ARG A 2 4.20 -26.61 -34.43
N HIS A 3 4.22 -25.72 -33.46
CA HIS A 3 3.12 -24.79 -33.21
C HIS A 3 3.05 -23.75 -34.33
N ALA A 4 1.84 -23.40 -34.74
CA ALA A 4 1.64 -22.35 -35.73
C ALA A 4 2.11 -21.00 -35.16
N PRO A 5 2.71 -20.11 -35.99
CA PRO A 5 3.08 -18.78 -35.53
C PRO A 5 1.85 -18.02 -35.01
N GLY A 6 1.91 -17.56 -33.74
CA GLY A 6 0.81 -16.83 -33.08
C GLY A 6 -0.06 -17.66 -32.14
N GLU A 7 0.09 -18.98 -32.08
CA GLU A 7 -0.58 -19.77 -31.03
C GLU A 7 0.18 -19.69 -29.69
N PRO A 8 -0.52 -19.45 -28.58
CA PRO A 8 0.12 -19.45 -27.27
C PRO A 8 0.62 -20.86 -26.94
N VAL A 9 1.94 -20.99 -26.76
CA VAL A 9 2.61 -22.26 -26.45
C VAL A 9 2.20 -22.82 -25.10
N LEU A 10 1.69 -21.98 -24.22
CA LEU A 10 1.28 -22.33 -22.86
C LEU A 10 -0.26 -22.29 -22.75
N LYS A 11 -0.86 -23.46 -22.54
CA LYS A 11 -2.27 -23.59 -22.16
C LYS A 11 -2.38 -23.50 -20.63
N GLY A 12 -2.95 -22.41 -20.12
CA GLY A 12 -3.16 -22.18 -18.69
C GLY A 12 -2.23 -21.14 -18.07
N VAL A 13 -2.15 -21.12 -16.71
CA VAL A 13 -1.34 -20.16 -15.95
C VAL A 13 0.15 -20.43 -16.12
N ASN A 14 0.89 -19.42 -16.58
CA ASN A 14 2.36 -19.49 -16.69
C ASN A 14 3.03 -19.27 -15.31
N ARG A 15 2.99 -20.30 -14.47
CA ARG A 15 3.58 -20.25 -13.11
C ARG A 15 5.06 -19.90 -13.11
N GLY A 16 5.83 -20.38 -14.11
CA GLY A 16 7.26 -20.09 -14.24
C GLY A 16 7.52 -18.62 -14.54
N GLY A 17 6.82 -18.06 -15.52
CA GLY A 17 6.91 -16.65 -15.87
C GLY A 17 6.45 -15.72 -14.74
N LEU A 18 5.31 -16.03 -14.11
CA LEU A 18 4.79 -15.28 -12.95
C LEU A 18 5.80 -15.29 -11.79
N LYS A 19 6.35 -16.45 -11.43
CA LYS A 19 7.37 -16.57 -10.38
C LYS A 19 8.62 -15.75 -10.71
N THR A 20 9.08 -15.80 -11.96
CA THR A 20 10.26 -15.05 -12.41
C THR A 20 10.02 -13.54 -12.32
N LEU A 21 8.87 -13.04 -12.79
CA LEU A 21 8.49 -11.65 -12.68
C LEU A 21 8.40 -11.20 -11.21
N TYR A 22 7.70 -11.96 -10.39
CA TYR A 22 7.57 -11.67 -8.95
C TYR A 22 8.94 -11.59 -8.27
N ILE A 23 9.82 -12.57 -8.49
CA ILE A 23 11.17 -12.58 -7.92
C ILE A 23 12.01 -11.41 -8.43
N LYS A 24 11.90 -11.06 -9.73
CA LYS A 24 12.56 -9.88 -10.31
C LYS A 24 12.17 -8.61 -9.56
N GLU A 25 10.87 -8.40 -9.35
CA GLU A 25 10.34 -7.22 -8.65
C GLU A 25 10.72 -7.21 -7.16
N VAL A 26 10.68 -8.36 -6.49
CA VAL A 26 11.15 -8.49 -5.10
C VAL A 26 12.64 -8.18 -4.99
N ARG A 27 13.47 -8.75 -5.85
CA ARG A 27 14.91 -8.46 -5.88
C ARG A 27 15.20 -6.99 -6.18
N ARG A 28 14.37 -6.32 -6.98
CA ARG A 28 14.53 -4.90 -7.31
C ARG A 28 14.54 -4.04 -6.04
N PHE A 29 13.55 -4.19 -5.16
CA PHE A 29 13.51 -3.39 -3.94
C PHE A 29 14.50 -3.86 -2.86
N PHE A 30 14.85 -5.17 -2.83
CA PHE A 30 15.87 -5.67 -1.90
C PHE A 30 17.27 -5.15 -2.22
N LYS A 31 17.61 -4.90 -3.48
CA LYS A 31 18.91 -4.31 -3.85
C LYS A 31 19.15 -2.94 -3.20
N VAL A 32 18.09 -2.23 -2.86
CA VAL A 32 18.12 -0.91 -2.23
C VAL A 32 17.39 -0.91 -0.89
N GLN A 33 17.51 -2.01 -0.12
CA GLN A 33 16.77 -2.23 1.13
C GLN A 33 16.94 -1.12 2.17
N MET A 34 18.10 -0.46 2.21
CA MET A 34 18.32 0.68 3.09
C MET A 34 17.32 1.80 2.84
N GLN A 35 17.02 2.08 1.57
CA GLN A 35 16.05 3.08 1.15
C GLN A 35 14.60 2.60 1.22
N THR A 36 14.37 1.31 0.96
CA THR A 36 13.02 0.78 0.74
C THR A 36 12.38 0.19 1.99
N VAL A 37 13.16 -0.22 2.96
CA VAL A 37 12.69 -0.83 4.22
C VAL A 37 13.17 -0.03 5.43
N TRP A 38 14.47 0.20 5.56
CA TRP A 38 15.03 0.83 6.77
C TRP A 38 14.70 2.32 6.85
N ALA A 39 14.84 3.09 5.79
CA ALA A 39 14.54 4.52 5.82
C ALA A 39 13.06 4.79 6.17
N PRO A 40 12.04 4.16 5.55
CA PRO A 40 10.66 4.30 6.00
C PRO A 40 10.43 3.89 7.46
N SER A 41 11.11 2.85 7.94
CA SER A 41 10.97 2.40 9.33
C SER A 41 11.51 3.45 10.31
N ILE A 42 12.69 4.00 10.04
CA ILE A 42 13.29 5.07 10.86
C ILE A 42 12.41 6.32 10.83
N THR A 43 11.93 6.74 9.65
CA THR A 43 11.05 7.90 9.51
C THR A 43 9.75 7.71 10.30
N THR A 44 9.17 6.53 10.28
CA THR A 44 7.95 6.22 11.01
C THR A 44 8.17 6.24 12.52
N LEU A 45 9.32 5.74 13.01
CA LEU A 45 9.70 5.86 14.41
C LEU A 45 9.92 7.31 14.81
N LEU A 46 10.56 8.12 13.97
CA LEU A 46 10.71 9.56 14.23
C LEU A 46 9.35 10.26 14.35
N TYR A 47 8.40 9.93 13.50
CA TYR A 47 7.03 10.43 13.66
C TYR A 47 6.43 10.02 14.99
N LEU A 48 6.53 8.76 15.39
CA LEU A 48 6.05 8.31 16.71
C LEU A 48 6.67 9.14 17.82
N VAL A 49 8.00 9.29 17.83
CA VAL A 49 8.73 10.07 18.86
C VAL A 49 8.30 11.52 18.85
N ILE A 50 8.32 12.19 17.70
CA ILE A 50 7.97 13.61 17.59
C ILE A 50 6.54 13.85 18.11
N PHE A 51 5.58 13.06 17.64
CA PHE A 51 4.18 13.25 18.04
C PHE A 51 3.94 12.88 19.51
N THR A 52 4.59 11.85 20.04
CA THR A 52 4.45 11.48 21.46
C THR A 52 5.12 12.51 22.38
N VAL A 53 6.27 13.04 22.01
CA VAL A 53 6.96 14.07 22.79
C VAL A 53 6.25 15.43 22.68
N ALA A 54 5.85 15.83 21.47
CA ALA A 54 5.23 17.12 21.23
C ALA A 54 3.78 17.21 21.73
N LEU A 55 2.99 16.14 21.52
CA LEU A 55 1.55 16.14 21.80
C LEU A 55 1.14 15.19 22.94
N GLY A 56 2.01 14.26 23.35
CA GLY A 56 1.77 13.28 24.41
C GLY A 56 2.04 13.81 25.83
N ARG A 57 2.51 15.05 25.98
CA ARG A 57 2.71 15.69 27.28
C ARG A 57 1.40 15.73 28.05
N SER A 58 1.42 15.27 29.31
CA SER A 58 0.30 15.29 30.29
C SER A 58 -0.68 14.10 30.19
N GLY A 59 -0.26 12.91 29.79
CA GLY A 59 -1.13 11.73 29.85
C GLY A 59 -2.33 11.78 28.88
N ARG A 60 -2.15 12.45 27.72
CA ARG A 60 -3.21 12.59 26.72
C ARG A 60 -3.70 11.21 26.27
N THR A 61 -5.00 11.01 26.37
CA THR A 61 -5.69 9.83 25.87
C THR A 61 -6.58 10.20 24.68
N ILE A 62 -6.70 9.29 23.71
CA ILE A 62 -7.66 9.38 22.61
C ILE A 62 -8.49 8.10 22.64
N MET A 63 -9.81 8.24 22.65
CA MET A 63 -10.76 7.10 22.75
C MET A 63 -10.46 6.16 23.93
N GLY A 64 -9.97 6.70 25.06
CA GLY A 64 -9.67 5.94 26.26
C GLY A 64 -8.34 5.16 26.26
N VAL A 65 -7.53 5.26 25.20
CA VAL A 65 -6.18 4.66 25.15
C VAL A 65 -5.10 5.73 25.17
N HIS A 66 -3.90 5.33 25.60
CA HIS A 66 -2.76 6.23 25.63
C HIS A 66 -2.41 6.72 24.22
N PHE A 67 -2.02 7.98 24.07
CA PHE A 67 -1.81 8.62 22.76
C PHE A 67 -0.79 7.88 21.87
N ALA A 68 0.29 7.38 22.46
CA ALA A 68 1.31 6.61 21.73
C ALA A 68 0.75 5.29 21.18
N ASP A 69 -0.07 4.58 21.97
CA ASP A 69 -0.69 3.33 21.56
C ASP A 69 -1.73 3.56 20.45
N PHE A 70 -2.43 4.69 20.48
CA PHE A 70 -3.36 5.09 19.43
C PHE A 70 -2.65 5.37 18.09
N LEU A 71 -1.48 6.03 18.14
CA LEU A 71 -0.69 6.40 16.96
C LEU A 71 -0.04 5.19 16.29
N ALA A 72 0.50 4.26 17.04
CA ALA A 72 1.38 3.21 16.55
C ALA A 72 0.74 2.38 15.42
N PRO A 73 -0.46 1.79 15.53
CA PRO A 73 -1.08 1.03 14.45
C PRO A 73 -1.33 1.88 13.19
N GLY A 74 -1.76 3.14 13.38
CA GLY A 74 -1.98 4.07 12.26
C GLY A 74 -0.70 4.35 11.48
N LEU A 75 0.41 4.58 12.17
CA LEU A 75 1.72 4.81 11.57
C LEU A 75 2.26 3.56 10.86
N ILE A 76 2.08 2.37 11.43
CA ILE A 76 2.49 1.11 10.82
C ILE A 76 1.79 0.94 9.47
N VAL A 77 0.45 0.99 9.45
CA VAL A 77 -0.30 0.76 8.21
C VAL A 77 -0.11 1.90 7.20
N MET A 78 0.07 3.13 7.65
CA MET A 78 0.39 4.26 6.77
C MET A 78 1.73 4.03 6.05
N ALA A 79 2.76 3.58 6.76
CA ALA A 79 4.04 3.22 6.15
C ALA A 79 3.89 2.06 5.14
N MET A 80 3.07 1.04 5.47
CA MET A 80 2.78 -0.08 4.57
C MET A 80 2.18 0.40 3.24
N ILE A 81 1.06 1.12 3.30
CA ILE A 81 0.31 1.52 2.11
C ILE A 81 1.09 2.49 1.23
N GLN A 82 1.83 3.44 1.80
CA GLN A 82 2.70 4.34 1.04
C GLN A 82 3.84 3.59 0.34
N ASN A 83 4.42 2.57 0.98
CA ASN A 83 5.44 1.73 0.35
C ASN A 83 4.89 0.79 -0.71
N ALA A 84 3.65 0.29 -0.58
CA ALA A 84 2.95 -0.42 -1.65
C ALA A 84 2.80 0.45 -2.90
N PHE A 85 2.31 1.70 -2.72
CA PHE A 85 2.19 2.67 -3.80
C PHE A 85 3.55 2.96 -4.45
N ALA A 86 4.54 3.32 -3.66
CA ALA A 86 5.88 3.66 -4.16
C ALA A 86 6.49 2.52 -4.99
N ASN A 87 6.38 1.26 -4.55
CA ASN A 87 6.91 0.14 -5.32
C ASN A 87 6.20 -0.04 -6.66
N SER A 88 4.87 -0.01 -6.64
CA SER A 88 4.05 -0.26 -7.83
C SER A 88 4.12 0.88 -8.83
N SER A 89 4.17 2.14 -8.37
CA SER A 89 4.25 3.32 -9.24
C SER A 89 5.54 3.38 -10.07
N PHE A 90 6.62 2.78 -9.59
CA PHE A 90 7.88 2.70 -10.33
C PHE A 90 8.04 1.42 -11.15
N SER A 91 7.19 0.40 -10.99
CA SER A 91 7.37 -0.92 -11.62
C SER A 91 7.46 -0.85 -13.15
N LEU A 92 6.44 -0.33 -13.82
CA LEU A 92 6.46 -0.18 -15.28
C LEU A 92 7.05 1.16 -15.71
N LEU A 93 6.95 2.21 -14.89
CA LEU A 93 7.44 3.53 -15.22
C LEU A 93 8.95 3.54 -15.51
N VAL A 94 9.74 2.83 -14.70
CA VAL A 94 11.19 2.70 -14.96
C VAL A 94 11.44 2.04 -16.31
N GLY A 95 10.71 0.98 -16.65
CA GLY A 95 10.82 0.32 -17.95
C GLY A 95 10.45 1.23 -19.13
N LYS A 96 9.43 2.09 -18.96
CA LYS A 96 9.03 3.11 -19.97
C LYS A 96 10.12 4.13 -20.18
N ILE A 97 10.66 4.69 -19.11
CA ILE A 97 11.70 5.78 -19.18
C ILE A 97 13.02 5.22 -19.73
N GLN A 98 13.38 3.99 -19.39
CA GLN A 98 14.61 3.35 -19.88
C GLN A 98 14.47 2.72 -21.26
N GLY A 99 13.27 2.72 -21.85
CA GLY A 99 13.02 2.11 -23.16
C GLY A 99 12.98 0.58 -23.16
N ASN A 100 12.98 -0.06 -22.01
CA ASN A 100 12.97 -1.53 -21.87
C ASN A 100 11.64 -2.11 -21.39
N ILE A 101 10.53 -1.37 -21.61
CA ILE A 101 9.18 -1.84 -21.28
C ILE A 101 8.83 -3.16 -22.00
N VAL A 102 9.45 -3.40 -23.16
CA VAL A 102 9.32 -4.61 -23.95
C VAL A 102 9.66 -5.86 -23.15
N ASP A 103 10.64 -5.78 -22.23
CA ASP A 103 11.03 -6.90 -21.35
C ASP A 103 9.92 -7.37 -20.42
N TYR A 104 8.91 -6.53 -20.17
CA TYR A 104 7.72 -6.87 -19.39
C TYR A 104 6.58 -7.43 -20.26
N LEU A 105 6.55 -7.05 -21.56
CA LEU A 105 5.45 -7.37 -22.46
C LEU A 105 5.75 -8.59 -23.35
N MET A 106 7.03 -8.87 -23.66
CA MET A 106 7.42 -10.03 -24.48
C MET A 106 7.24 -11.40 -23.81
N PRO A 107 7.46 -11.57 -22.48
CA PRO A 107 7.20 -12.85 -21.86
C PRO A 107 5.74 -13.29 -22.08
N PRO A 108 5.47 -14.58 -22.28
CA PRO A 108 4.12 -15.09 -22.51
C PRO A 108 3.31 -15.11 -21.19
N LEU A 109 3.08 -13.93 -20.64
CA LEU A 109 2.28 -13.69 -19.45
C LEU A 109 0.92 -13.13 -19.83
N SER A 110 -0.13 -13.66 -19.24
CA SER A 110 -1.45 -13.05 -19.33
C SER A 110 -1.47 -11.71 -18.55
N THR A 111 -2.41 -10.84 -18.92
CA THR A 111 -2.59 -9.54 -18.21
C THR A 111 -2.80 -9.73 -16.70
N GLY A 112 -3.55 -10.76 -16.32
CA GLY A 112 -3.77 -11.08 -14.90
C GLY A 112 -2.49 -11.51 -14.16
N GLU A 113 -1.66 -12.33 -14.81
CA GLU A 113 -0.35 -12.75 -14.26
C GLU A 113 0.62 -11.58 -14.12
N LEU A 114 0.63 -10.67 -15.11
CA LEU A 114 1.44 -9.46 -15.05
C LEU A 114 1.03 -8.60 -13.84
N ILE A 115 -0.26 -8.33 -13.68
CA ILE A 115 -0.78 -7.59 -12.52
C ILE A 115 -0.41 -8.31 -11.22
N ALA A 116 -0.65 -9.63 -11.12
CA ALA A 116 -0.38 -10.40 -9.91
C ALA A 116 1.10 -10.35 -9.51
N GLY A 117 2.02 -10.42 -10.48
CA GLY A 117 3.46 -10.32 -10.23
C GLY A 117 3.88 -8.94 -9.69
N LEU A 118 3.42 -7.87 -10.36
CA LEU A 118 3.76 -6.49 -10.00
C LEU A 118 3.14 -6.06 -8.66
N VAL A 119 1.83 -6.27 -8.52
CA VAL A 119 1.08 -5.91 -7.30
C VAL A 119 1.49 -6.81 -6.12
N GLY A 120 1.66 -8.12 -6.35
CA GLY A 120 2.11 -9.05 -5.33
C GLY A 120 3.46 -8.67 -4.73
N ALA A 121 4.44 -8.28 -5.55
CA ALA A 121 5.74 -7.80 -5.07
C ALA A 121 5.60 -6.50 -4.26
N SER A 122 4.68 -5.61 -4.65
CA SER A 122 4.42 -4.36 -3.93
C SER A 122 3.78 -4.59 -2.56
N VAL A 123 2.84 -5.53 -2.48
CA VAL A 123 2.24 -5.97 -1.20
C VAL A 123 3.30 -6.63 -0.31
N THR A 124 4.17 -7.47 -0.88
CA THR A 124 5.28 -8.08 -0.12
C THR A 124 6.19 -7.02 0.50
N ARG A 125 6.57 -5.99 -0.26
CA ARG A 125 7.35 -4.87 0.28
C ARG A 125 6.60 -4.14 1.40
N ALA A 126 5.30 -3.87 1.23
CA ALA A 126 4.48 -3.23 2.24
C ALA A 126 4.45 -4.03 3.56
N ILE A 127 4.26 -5.34 3.46
CA ILE A 127 4.26 -6.24 4.63
C ILE A 127 5.61 -6.23 5.33
N LEU A 128 6.72 -6.29 4.57
CA LEU A 128 8.07 -6.24 5.14
C LEU A 128 8.34 -4.92 5.87
N VAL A 129 7.93 -3.79 5.29
CA VAL A 129 8.04 -2.48 5.94
C VAL A 129 7.19 -2.41 7.20
N GLY A 130 5.92 -2.85 7.12
CA GLY A 130 5.04 -2.88 8.28
C GLY A 130 5.56 -3.74 9.41
N PHE A 131 6.11 -4.92 9.08
CA PHE A 131 6.74 -5.82 10.04
C PHE A 131 8.00 -5.20 10.68
N ALA A 132 8.85 -4.56 9.89
CA ALA A 132 10.04 -3.88 10.39
C ALA A 132 9.69 -2.72 11.34
N VAL A 133 8.66 -1.91 10.98
CA VAL A 133 8.16 -0.82 11.83
C VAL A 133 7.57 -1.39 13.12
N TRP A 134 6.75 -2.42 13.03
CA TRP A 134 6.13 -3.08 14.18
C TRP A 134 7.19 -3.63 15.15
N LEU A 135 8.21 -4.35 14.64
CA LEU A 135 9.33 -4.83 15.45
C LEU A 135 10.09 -3.69 16.14
N ALA A 136 10.34 -2.61 15.40
CA ALA A 136 11.03 -1.45 15.96
C ALA A 136 10.20 -0.76 17.06
N MET A 137 8.87 -0.71 16.91
CA MET A 137 7.97 -0.17 17.95
C MET A 137 7.85 -1.09 19.17
N LEU A 138 7.97 -2.41 19.02
CA LEU A 138 8.03 -3.36 20.14
C LEU A 138 9.22 -3.10 21.06
N LEU A 139 10.33 -2.62 20.50
CA LEU A 139 11.53 -2.28 21.25
C LEU A 139 11.47 -0.89 21.87
N TRP A 140 10.44 -0.08 21.56
CA TRP A 140 10.32 1.28 22.05
C TRP A 140 9.57 1.30 23.40
N PRO A 141 10.18 1.81 24.48
CA PRO A 141 9.53 1.86 25.79
C PRO A 141 8.32 2.82 25.77
N GLY A 142 7.21 2.39 26.40
CA GLY A 142 6.01 3.21 26.55
C GLY A 142 5.01 3.12 25.40
N VAL A 143 5.16 2.16 24.47
CA VAL A 143 4.19 1.87 23.42
C VAL A 143 3.76 0.42 23.46
N SER A 144 2.46 0.18 23.51
CA SER A 144 1.89 -1.16 23.41
C SER A 144 1.39 -1.43 21.98
N VAL A 145 2.06 -2.33 21.28
CA VAL A 145 1.67 -2.80 19.92
C VAL A 145 1.26 -4.27 19.94
N ALA A 146 0.59 -4.67 21.01
CA ALA A 146 0.04 -6.03 21.14
C ALA A 146 -1.14 -6.23 20.16
N VAL A 147 -1.09 -7.29 19.38
CA VAL A 147 -2.13 -7.63 18.42
C VAL A 147 -3.25 -8.40 19.13
N ARG A 148 -4.47 -7.84 19.15
CA ARG A 148 -5.65 -8.48 19.77
C ARG A 148 -6.42 -9.36 18.78
N ARG A 149 -6.53 -8.92 17.53
CA ARG A 149 -7.28 -9.60 16.46
C ARG A 149 -6.44 -9.69 15.19
N PRO A 150 -5.57 -10.71 15.07
CA PRO A 150 -4.63 -10.83 13.95
C PRO A 150 -5.32 -10.96 12.59
N GLU A 151 -6.51 -11.58 12.55
CA GLU A 151 -7.30 -11.73 11.33
C GLU A 151 -7.67 -10.38 10.71
N LEU A 152 -8.04 -9.40 11.54
CA LEU A 152 -8.38 -8.05 11.07
C LEU A 152 -7.13 -7.25 10.69
N VAL A 153 -6.05 -7.40 11.46
CA VAL A 153 -4.76 -6.78 11.10
C VAL A 153 -4.31 -7.24 9.72
N ILE A 154 -4.35 -8.55 9.47
CA ILE A 154 -3.97 -9.12 8.17
C ILE A 154 -4.92 -8.63 7.07
N TYR A 155 -6.23 -8.64 7.31
CA TYR A 155 -7.22 -8.22 6.32
C TYR A 155 -7.01 -6.76 5.90
N PHE A 156 -6.98 -5.81 6.85
CA PHE A 156 -6.86 -4.38 6.54
C PHE A 156 -5.46 -4.01 6.02
N ALA A 157 -4.41 -4.70 6.48
CA ALA A 157 -3.07 -4.57 5.93
C ALA A 157 -3.02 -4.97 4.44
N LEU A 158 -3.62 -6.11 4.09
CA LEU A 158 -3.69 -6.61 2.72
C LEU A 158 -4.56 -5.71 1.84
N MET A 159 -5.78 -5.38 2.28
CA MET A 159 -6.70 -4.56 1.50
C MET A 159 -6.14 -3.16 1.24
N GLY A 160 -5.53 -2.52 2.25
CA GLY A 160 -4.89 -1.22 2.09
C GLY A 160 -3.66 -1.27 1.18
N SER A 161 -2.82 -2.29 1.35
CA SER A 161 -1.63 -2.48 0.51
C SER A 161 -2.00 -2.78 -0.95
N LEU A 162 -3.02 -3.60 -1.20
CA LEU A 162 -3.55 -3.88 -2.53
C LEU A 162 -4.10 -2.61 -3.18
N MET A 163 -4.92 -1.85 -2.46
CA MET A 163 -5.50 -0.60 -2.94
C MET A 163 -4.42 0.36 -3.44
N LEU A 164 -3.39 0.59 -2.64
CA LEU A 164 -2.29 1.50 -2.99
C LEU A 164 -1.35 0.90 -4.04
N ALA A 165 -1.18 -0.41 -4.08
CA ALA A 165 -0.44 -1.08 -5.15
C ALA A 165 -1.17 -0.96 -6.49
N PHE A 166 -2.50 -1.09 -6.54
CA PHE A 166 -3.27 -0.84 -7.75
C PHE A 166 -3.22 0.64 -8.17
N LEU A 167 -3.38 1.58 -7.22
CA LEU A 167 -3.22 3.00 -7.52
C LEU A 167 -1.83 3.31 -8.08
N GLY A 168 -0.79 2.74 -7.50
CA GLY A 168 0.58 2.84 -8.00
C GLY A 168 0.73 2.26 -9.41
N LEU A 169 0.14 1.09 -9.69
CA LEU A 169 0.16 0.49 -11.03
C LEU A 169 -0.57 1.38 -12.06
N LEU A 170 -1.75 1.92 -11.72
CA LEU A 170 -2.46 2.89 -12.57
C LEU A 170 -1.61 4.14 -12.82
N THR A 171 -0.93 4.63 -11.78
CA THR A 171 0.01 5.75 -11.91
C THR A 171 1.16 5.39 -12.85
N SER A 172 1.75 4.19 -12.75
CA SER A 172 2.85 3.76 -13.63
C SER A 172 2.44 3.62 -15.10
N LEU A 173 1.18 3.28 -15.35
CA LEU A 173 0.61 3.23 -16.69
C LEU A 173 0.42 4.63 -17.29
N TRP A 174 -0.11 5.55 -16.49
CA TRP A 174 -0.39 6.92 -16.90
C TRP A 174 0.87 7.79 -17.01
N ALA A 175 1.81 7.66 -16.07
CA ALA A 175 2.99 8.50 -15.95
C ALA A 175 3.99 8.24 -17.07
N ASP A 176 4.58 9.32 -17.59
CA ASP A 176 5.62 9.28 -18.61
C ASP A 176 6.98 9.80 -18.05
N LYS A 177 6.96 10.40 -16.84
CA LYS A 177 8.13 10.93 -16.12
C LYS A 177 8.03 10.59 -14.64
N PHE A 178 9.17 10.57 -13.95
CA PHE A 178 9.20 10.37 -12.48
C PHE A 178 8.41 11.45 -11.73
N ASP A 179 8.41 12.69 -12.23
CA ASP A 179 7.68 13.81 -11.63
C ASP A 179 6.16 13.58 -11.59
N HIS A 180 5.60 12.85 -12.55
CA HIS A 180 4.18 12.48 -12.53
C HIS A 180 3.86 11.56 -11.37
N ALA A 181 4.70 10.57 -11.09
CA ALA A 181 4.52 9.67 -9.94
C ALA A 181 4.72 10.42 -8.60
N ALA A 182 5.70 11.33 -8.55
CA ALA A 182 5.91 12.20 -7.40
C ALA A 182 4.73 13.14 -7.16
N ALA A 183 4.12 13.68 -8.21
CA ALA A 183 2.92 14.51 -8.10
C ALA A 183 1.74 13.73 -7.49
N VAL A 184 1.46 12.50 -7.94
CA VAL A 184 0.42 11.66 -7.33
C VAL A 184 0.73 11.37 -5.87
N THR A 185 2.00 11.10 -5.52
CA THR A 185 2.41 10.92 -4.13
C THR A 185 2.09 12.15 -3.29
N ASN A 186 2.52 13.34 -3.74
CA ASN A 186 2.46 14.57 -2.95
C ASN A 186 1.07 15.20 -2.91
N PHE A 187 0.28 15.08 -3.98
CA PHE A 187 -1.04 15.72 -4.07
C PHE A 187 -2.21 14.78 -3.75
N VAL A 188 -1.99 13.46 -3.79
CA VAL A 188 -3.06 12.48 -3.53
C VAL A 188 -2.72 11.60 -2.34
N VAL A 189 -1.66 10.81 -2.42
CA VAL A 189 -1.36 9.78 -1.40
C VAL A 189 -1.05 10.40 -0.04
N THR A 190 -0.18 11.41 -0.01
CA THR A 190 0.23 12.04 1.26
C THR A 190 -0.91 12.78 1.94
N PRO A 191 -1.68 13.68 1.27
CA PRO A 191 -2.78 14.36 1.91
C PRO A 191 -3.89 13.41 2.39
N LEU A 192 -4.27 12.42 1.59
CA LEU A 192 -5.27 11.43 2.00
C LEU A 192 -4.80 10.58 3.18
N SER A 193 -3.50 10.24 3.25
CA SER A 193 -2.91 9.54 4.40
C SER A 193 -2.98 10.37 5.67
N LEU A 194 -2.72 11.68 5.59
CA LEU A 194 -2.79 12.59 6.75
C LEU A 194 -4.22 12.84 7.21
N LEU A 195 -5.19 12.92 6.29
CA LEU A 195 -6.60 13.13 6.59
C LEU A 195 -7.34 11.85 7.01
N SER A 196 -6.64 10.74 7.16
CA SER A 196 -7.22 9.42 7.44
C SER A 196 -7.36 9.07 8.92
N GLY A 197 -7.18 10.03 9.83
CA GLY A 197 -7.27 9.79 11.26
C GLY A 197 -6.07 9.03 11.86
N THR A 198 -4.91 9.07 11.21
CA THR A 198 -3.67 8.49 11.75
C THR A 198 -3.27 9.14 13.07
N PHE A 199 -3.35 10.47 13.16
CA PHE A 199 -2.83 11.28 14.25
C PHE A 199 -3.91 11.79 15.22
N TYR A 200 -5.18 11.60 14.90
CA TYR A 200 -6.34 12.09 15.65
C TYR A 200 -7.55 11.18 15.42
N SER A 201 -8.55 11.24 16.28
CA SER A 201 -9.86 10.63 16.01
C SER A 201 -10.67 11.53 15.06
N VAL A 202 -11.23 10.93 14.01
CA VAL A 202 -12.04 11.66 13.01
C VAL A 202 -13.31 12.26 13.63
N GLU A 203 -13.80 11.69 14.72
CA GLU A 203 -14.96 12.23 15.46
C GLU A 203 -14.70 13.61 16.08
N GLN A 204 -13.42 13.97 16.34
CA GLN A 204 -13.03 15.26 16.89
C GLN A 204 -12.94 16.38 15.85
N LEU A 205 -13.11 16.06 14.55
CA LEU A 205 -13.05 17.04 13.47
C LEU A 205 -14.37 17.82 13.33
N ALA A 206 -14.26 19.02 12.75
CA ALA A 206 -15.42 19.78 12.32
C ALA A 206 -16.24 18.98 11.27
N PRO A 207 -17.56 19.17 11.20
CA PRO A 207 -18.46 18.34 10.37
C PRO A 207 -18.04 18.22 8.90
N SER A 208 -17.56 19.30 8.29
CA SER A 208 -17.06 19.30 6.90
C SER A 208 -15.84 18.40 6.70
N PHE A 209 -14.87 18.45 7.59
CA PHE A 209 -13.68 17.60 7.52
C PHE A 209 -13.99 16.14 7.86
N ARG A 210 -14.96 15.91 8.76
CA ARG A 210 -15.44 14.56 9.07
C ARG A 210 -16.07 13.91 7.83
N ALA A 211 -16.90 14.63 7.07
CA ALA A 211 -17.48 14.14 5.83
C ALA A 211 -16.40 13.75 4.79
N ILE A 212 -15.37 14.58 4.63
CA ILE A 212 -14.24 14.28 3.74
C ILE A 212 -13.49 13.03 4.21
N SER A 213 -13.26 12.89 5.53
CA SER A 213 -12.58 11.71 6.09
C SER A 213 -13.39 10.43 5.86
N HIS A 214 -14.71 10.47 5.99
CA HIS A 214 -15.58 9.32 5.70
C HIS A 214 -15.63 8.95 4.21
N ALA A 215 -15.38 9.88 3.30
CA ALA A 215 -15.23 9.60 1.87
C ALA A 215 -13.83 9.04 1.52
N ASN A 216 -12.88 9.14 2.43
CA ASN A 216 -11.49 8.72 2.23
C ASN A 216 -11.31 7.22 2.53
N PRO A 217 -10.96 6.37 1.53
CA PRO A 217 -10.76 4.95 1.79
C PRO A 217 -9.58 4.64 2.73
N PHE A 218 -8.59 5.52 2.81
CA PHE A 218 -7.47 5.38 3.76
C PHE A 218 -7.94 5.39 5.22
N PHE A 219 -9.01 6.13 5.53
CA PHE A 219 -9.62 6.17 6.86
C PHE A 219 -10.08 4.77 7.30
N TYR A 220 -10.75 4.04 6.42
CA TYR A 220 -11.23 2.68 6.74
C TYR A 220 -10.09 1.68 6.90
N VAL A 221 -9.01 1.82 6.10
CA VAL A 221 -7.81 1.00 6.27
C VAL A 221 -7.21 1.20 7.66
N ILE A 222 -6.99 2.46 8.06
CA ILE A 222 -6.32 2.80 9.31
C ILE A 222 -7.20 2.45 10.51
N SER A 223 -8.48 2.78 10.46
CA SER A 223 -9.43 2.50 11.54
C SER A 223 -9.61 1.00 11.76
N GLY A 224 -9.76 0.22 10.67
CA GLY A 224 -9.88 -1.22 10.76
C GLY A 224 -8.58 -1.92 11.23
N PHE A 225 -7.44 -1.46 10.76
CA PHE A 225 -6.14 -1.96 11.21
C PHE A 225 -5.92 -1.66 12.70
N ARG A 226 -6.23 -0.43 13.14
CA ARG A 226 -6.17 -0.02 14.55
C ARG A 226 -7.09 -0.88 15.42
N TYR A 227 -8.29 -1.20 14.95
CA TYR A 227 -9.20 -2.08 15.68
C TYR A 227 -8.58 -3.45 15.93
N GLY A 228 -7.80 -3.98 15.00
CA GLY A 228 -7.08 -5.24 15.16
C GLY A 228 -6.05 -5.22 16.31
N PHE A 229 -5.48 -4.06 16.62
CA PHE A 229 -4.55 -3.87 17.75
C PHE A 229 -5.27 -3.52 19.05
N LEU A 230 -6.11 -2.51 19.03
CA LEU A 230 -6.63 -1.85 20.23
C LEU A 230 -8.07 -2.26 20.59
N GLY A 231 -8.82 -2.79 19.64
CA GLY A 231 -10.25 -3.10 19.79
C GLY A 231 -11.15 -1.86 19.76
N ILE A 232 -10.64 -0.71 19.34
CA ILE A 232 -11.37 0.56 19.18
C ILE A 232 -11.37 1.01 17.73
N THR A 233 -12.47 1.62 17.26
CA THR A 233 -12.64 2.07 15.88
C THR A 233 -13.50 3.32 15.83
N ASP A 234 -13.16 4.21 14.89
CA ASP A 234 -13.93 5.42 14.54
C ASP A 234 -14.87 5.15 13.35
N SER A 235 -14.84 3.95 12.77
CA SER A 235 -15.60 3.61 11.56
C SER A 235 -16.39 2.31 11.71
N PRO A 236 -17.52 2.14 11.00
CA PRO A 236 -18.20 0.86 10.93
C PRO A 236 -17.34 -0.17 10.16
N LEU A 237 -16.83 -1.16 10.87
CA LEU A 237 -15.86 -2.14 10.34
C LEU A 237 -16.34 -2.88 9.09
N ILE A 238 -17.62 -3.30 9.10
CA ILE A 238 -18.20 -4.05 7.97
C ILE A 238 -18.25 -3.18 6.71
N VAL A 239 -18.66 -1.91 6.85
CA VAL A 239 -18.70 -0.96 5.73
C VAL A 239 -17.29 -0.74 5.18
N GLY A 240 -16.31 -0.56 6.07
CA GLY A 240 -14.91 -0.41 5.67
C GLY A 240 -14.38 -1.65 4.97
N ALA A 241 -14.64 -2.84 5.51
CA ALA A 241 -14.17 -4.10 4.93
C ALA A 241 -14.78 -4.34 3.53
N VAL A 242 -16.09 -4.26 3.41
CA VAL A 242 -16.79 -4.46 2.13
C VAL A 242 -16.42 -3.36 1.13
N GLY A 243 -16.39 -2.10 1.57
CA GLY A 243 -16.03 -0.96 0.73
C GLY A 243 -14.61 -1.10 0.14
N LEU A 244 -13.63 -1.49 0.97
CA LEU A 244 -12.25 -1.72 0.51
C LEU A 244 -12.17 -2.91 -0.46
N LEU A 245 -12.91 -3.99 -0.23
CA LEU A 245 -12.95 -5.13 -1.15
C LEU A 245 -13.50 -4.70 -2.52
N VAL A 246 -14.65 -4.01 -2.54
CA VAL A 246 -15.28 -3.53 -3.78
C VAL A 246 -14.34 -2.56 -4.50
N LEU A 247 -13.73 -1.61 -3.79
CA LEU A 247 -12.77 -0.68 -4.37
C LEU A 247 -11.57 -1.39 -5.00
N ASN A 248 -11.00 -2.39 -4.32
CA ASN A 248 -9.90 -3.19 -4.86
C ASN A 248 -10.31 -3.94 -6.13
N LEU A 249 -11.51 -4.50 -6.19
CA LEU A 249 -12.02 -5.17 -7.40
C LEU A 249 -12.19 -4.19 -8.56
N ILE A 250 -12.72 -2.99 -8.31
CA ILE A 250 -12.83 -1.92 -9.32
C ILE A 250 -11.45 -1.52 -9.84
N MET A 251 -10.49 -1.28 -8.94
CA MET A 251 -9.13 -0.88 -9.32
C MET A 251 -8.39 -1.99 -10.07
N TRP A 252 -8.58 -3.25 -9.67
CA TRP A 252 -8.07 -4.40 -10.40
C TRP A 252 -8.65 -4.45 -11.83
N GLY A 253 -9.96 -4.28 -11.97
CA GLY A 253 -10.63 -4.23 -13.28
C GLY A 253 -10.12 -3.09 -14.16
N ALA A 254 -9.88 -1.90 -13.58
CA ALA A 254 -9.29 -0.77 -14.29
C ALA A 254 -7.85 -1.08 -14.77
N CYS A 255 -7.00 -1.62 -13.89
CA CYS A 255 -5.65 -2.05 -14.26
C CYS A 255 -5.69 -3.09 -15.39
N TYR A 256 -6.58 -4.08 -15.28
CA TYR A 256 -6.72 -5.14 -16.28
C TYR A 256 -7.14 -4.59 -17.64
N SER A 257 -8.13 -3.70 -17.67
CA SER A 257 -8.64 -3.09 -18.91
C SER A 257 -7.58 -2.24 -19.59
N LEU A 258 -6.86 -1.39 -18.84
CA LEU A 258 -5.83 -0.53 -19.38
C LEU A 258 -4.61 -1.31 -19.88
N LEU A 259 -4.16 -2.32 -19.16
CA LEU A 259 -3.06 -3.18 -19.60
C LEU A 259 -3.44 -4.00 -20.84
N ARG A 260 -4.65 -4.54 -20.88
CA ARG A 260 -5.14 -5.33 -22.03
C ARG A 260 -5.29 -4.48 -23.28
N SER A 261 -5.71 -3.21 -23.15
CA SER A 261 -5.81 -2.29 -24.30
C SER A 261 -4.44 -1.82 -24.79
N GLY A 262 -3.38 -1.99 -24.00
CA GLY A 262 -2.05 -1.48 -24.33
C GLY A 262 -1.94 0.04 -24.22
N TRP A 263 -2.87 0.70 -23.51
CA TRP A 263 -2.92 2.15 -23.39
C TRP A 263 -1.65 2.69 -22.77
N LYS A 264 -1.01 3.65 -23.46
CA LYS A 264 0.26 4.28 -23.07
C LYS A 264 1.45 3.32 -22.85
N ILE A 265 1.34 2.08 -23.26
CA ILE A 265 2.41 1.06 -23.16
C ILE A 265 2.98 0.74 -24.54
N LYS A 266 2.12 0.79 -25.57
CA LYS A 266 2.53 0.68 -26.97
C LYS A 266 2.95 2.06 -27.45
N ALA A 267 4.24 2.21 -27.76
CA ALA A 267 4.76 3.35 -28.49
C ALA A 267 4.30 3.29 -29.94
#